data_c979a9d4582cb289f0b998cd893bec60
#
_entry.id   c979a9d4582cb289f0b998cd893bec60
#
_cell.length_a   1.000
_cell.length_b   1.000
_cell.length_c   1.000
_cell.angle_alpha   90.00
_cell.angle_beta   90.00
_cell.angle_gamma   90.00
#
_symmetry.space_group_name_H-M   'P 1'
#
loop_
_entity.id
_entity.type
_entity.pdbx_description
1 polymer ?
#
loop_
_entity_poly.entity_id
_entity_poly.type
_entity_poly.pdbx_seq_one_letter_code
_entity_poly.pdbx_strand_id
1 'polypeptide(L)'
;PAGSTLHETNEILTQMGELISDIPQIKTYNQVAGFSFAGGGSSHGMLMIRLIPWSERPGKENSNTAVMQEIYRRTASIKNASIFIFAPPMISGYGTGNSFFVDLQDRSGKGIDELSKVTDMFIEALNKRPEIQMSYTSFSSEFPQYRVDVDAAQCLRAGTSADQVLSVLSSYFGSAYVSNFNRFTKMYRVIVQARPEDRNNLQSLDNIFINVKSGMVPVSQFVTLTKTYGSENLSRFNMFPSITVQGMPKPGYSSGNVINAIQEVAAESLPTGFGYEFSSMTREEEQLAESNTATIIYIICILFIYLILCGLYESFFLPLAVICSIPFGLMGSFLFSKIWGIDSNIYMQVGIIMLIGLLSKTAILITEYASDRRRQGMSLSHA
;
A
#
# COMPACT_ATOMS: atom_id res chain seq x y z
N PRO A 1 -2.73 18.78 -5.32
CA PRO A 1 -4.11 19.11 -4.96
C PRO A 1 -5.12 18.51 -5.95
N ALA A 2 -6.37 18.31 -5.52
CA ALA A 2 -7.44 17.86 -6.42
C ALA A 2 -7.59 18.84 -7.60
N GLY A 3 -7.65 18.32 -8.83
CA GLY A 3 -7.77 19.12 -10.05
C GLY A 3 -6.46 19.65 -10.63
N SER A 4 -5.30 19.34 -10.04
CA SER A 4 -4.01 19.69 -10.65
C SER A 4 -3.83 18.98 -11.99
N THR A 5 -3.22 19.70 -12.92
CA THR A 5 -2.85 19.15 -14.24
C THR A 5 -1.63 18.25 -14.13
N LEU A 6 -1.44 17.37 -15.11
CA LEU A 6 -0.24 16.53 -15.18
C LEU A 6 1.04 17.38 -15.31
N HIS A 7 0.95 18.53 -15.95
CA HIS A 7 2.07 19.47 -16.10
C HIS A 7 2.48 20.06 -14.74
N GLU A 8 1.53 20.59 -13.98
CA GLU A 8 1.78 21.11 -12.62
C GLU A 8 2.35 20.03 -11.69
N THR A 9 1.81 18.81 -11.77
CA THR A 9 2.34 17.70 -11.00
C THR A 9 3.78 17.37 -11.37
N ASN A 10 4.11 17.40 -12.67
CA ASN A 10 5.46 17.17 -13.14
C ASN A 10 6.42 18.30 -12.71
N GLU A 11 5.99 19.55 -12.72
CA GLU A 11 6.77 20.69 -12.22
C GLU A 11 7.11 20.53 -10.73
N ILE A 12 6.13 20.13 -9.90
CA ILE A 12 6.36 19.86 -8.48
C ILE A 12 7.36 18.71 -8.30
N LEU A 13 7.24 17.63 -9.07
CA LEU A 13 8.20 16.51 -9.02
C LEU A 13 9.61 16.94 -9.42
N THR A 14 9.73 17.80 -10.43
CA THR A 14 11.01 18.36 -10.86
C THR A 14 11.62 19.22 -9.75
N GLN A 15 10.85 20.13 -9.16
CA GLN A 15 11.28 20.93 -8.02
C GLN A 15 11.73 20.06 -6.83
N MET A 16 10.98 19.00 -6.53
CA MET A 16 11.39 18.02 -5.51
C MET A 16 12.73 17.35 -5.86
N GLY A 17 12.88 16.94 -7.12
CA GLY A 17 14.12 16.33 -7.62
C GLY A 17 15.31 17.25 -7.46
N GLU A 18 15.18 18.51 -7.79
CA GLU A 18 16.21 19.55 -7.61
C GLU A 18 16.60 19.73 -6.15
N LEU A 19 15.61 19.81 -5.24
CA LEU A 19 15.84 19.99 -3.81
C LEU A 19 16.56 18.82 -3.13
N ILE A 20 16.51 17.62 -3.72
CA ILE A 20 17.13 16.41 -3.16
C ILE A 20 18.39 15.96 -3.92
N SER A 21 18.68 16.54 -5.07
CA SER A 21 19.74 16.10 -5.98
C SER A 21 21.15 16.15 -5.37
N ASP A 22 21.38 17.07 -4.43
CA ASP A 22 22.67 17.28 -3.75
C ASP A 22 22.80 16.47 -2.45
N ILE A 23 21.83 15.62 -2.09
CA ILE A 23 21.92 14.74 -0.92
C ILE A 23 22.91 13.59 -1.23
N PRO A 24 24.06 13.50 -0.54
CA PRO A 24 25.12 12.56 -0.91
C PRO A 24 24.72 11.08 -0.85
N GLN A 25 23.73 10.75 -0.02
CA GLN A 25 23.23 9.40 0.18
C GLN A 25 22.32 8.93 -0.96
N ILE A 26 21.86 9.83 -1.83
CA ILE A 26 20.98 9.51 -2.96
C ILE A 26 21.86 9.14 -4.18
N LYS A 27 21.68 7.93 -4.68
CA LYS A 27 22.37 7.47 -5.89
C LYS A 27 21.67 7.91 -7.17
N THR A 28 20.35 7.71 -7.23
CA THR A 28 19.49 8.05 -8.36
C THR A 28 18.06 8.24 -7.88
N TYR A 29 17.27 8.99 -8.61
CA TYR A 29 15.83 9.02 -8.45
C TYR A 29 15.13 8.97 -9.80
N ASN A 30 13.92 8.41 -9.81
CA ASN A 30 13.02 8.39 -10.95
C ASN A 30 11.73 9.10 -10.58
N GLN A 31 11.25 9.97 -11.44
CA GLN A 31 9.96 10.64 -11.27
C GLN A 31 8.91 10.06 -12.20
N VAL A 32 7.70 9.87 -11.67
CA VAL A 32 6.54 9.39 -12.41
C VAL A 32 5.38 10.34 -12.13
N ALA A 33 4.94 11.07 -13.13
CA ALA A 33 3.74 11.91 -13.06
C ALA A 33 2.52 11.11 -13.53
N GLY A 34 1.37 11.34 -12.89
CA GLY A 34 0.12 10.65 -13.21
C GLY A 34 -0.12 9.35 -12.46
N PHE A 35 0.82 8.93 -11.61
CA PHE A 35 0.69 7.70 -10.82
C PHE A 35 1.41 7.81 -9.48
N SER A 36 0.82 7.24 -8.43
CA SER A 36 1.43 7.03 -7.12
C SER A 36 0.89 5.75 -6.48
N PHE A 37 1.46 5.32 -5.36
CA PHE A 37 0.90 4.21 -4.58
C PHE A 37 -0.46 4.53 -3.95
N ALA A 38 -0.82 5.81 -3.83
CA ALA A 38 -2.11 6.24 -3.33
C ALA A 38 -3.21 6.25 -4.41
N GLY A 39 -2.84 6.21 -5.69
CA GLY A 39 -3.79 6.21 -6.81
C GLY A 39 -3.15 6.70 -8.11
N GLY A 40 -3.96 6.71 -9.17
CA GLY A 40 -3.60 7.25 -10.49
C GLY A 40 -4.49 8.44 -10.83
N GLY A 41 -3.96 9.39 -11.59
CA GLY A 41 -4.65 10.59 -12.03
C GLY A 41 -3.67 11.74 -12.21
N SER A 42 -4.10 12.81 -12.89
CA SER A 42 -3.24 13.95 -13.20
C SER A 42 -2.65 14.64 -11.97
N SER A 43 -3.34 14.58 -10.82
CA SER A 43 -2.93 15.18 -9.56
C SER A 43 -1.99 14.29 -8.72
N HIS A 44 -1.69 13.08 -9.19
CA HIS A 44 -0.82 12.13 -8.51
C HIS A 44 0.58 12.07 -9.11
N GLY A 45 1.58 11.94 -8.26
CA GLY A 45 2.97 11.78 -8.69
C GLY A 45 3.80 11.02 -7.68
N MET A 46 4.91 10.45 -8.11
CA MET A 46 5.79 9.64 -7.28
C MET A 46 7.26 9.87 -7.65
N LEU A 47 8.11 10.02 -6.63
CA LEU A 47 9.57 9.91 -6.76
C LEU A 47 10.04 8.60 -6.14
N MET A 48 10.67 7.74 -6.94
CA MET A 48 11.37 6.55 -6.46
C MET A 48 12.84 6.88 -6.27
N ILE A 49 13.28 6.93 -5.02
CA ILE A 49 14.63 7.33 -4.64
C ILE A 49 15.45 6.07 -4.30
N ARG A 50 16.57 5.90 -4.96
CA ARG A 50 17.52 4.84 -4.66
C ARG A 50 18.73 5.42 -3.91
N LEU A 51 18.97 4.90 -2.73
CA LEU A 51 20.13 5.27 -1.91
C LEU A 51 21.38 4.48 -2.34
N ILE A 52 22.56 4.98 -2.01
CA ILE A 52 23.82 4.25 -2.12
C ILE A 52 23.81 3.03 -1.17
N PRO A 53 24.61 1.98 -1.43
CA PRO A 53 24.66 0.78 -0.59
C PRO A 53 24.95 1.10 0.88
N TRP A 54 24.45 0.26 1.78
CA TRP A 54 24.68 0.40 3.22
C TRP A 54 26.15 0.43 3.62
N SER A 55 27.00 -0.32 2.90
CA SER A 55 28.44 -0.36 3.11
C SER A 55 29.15 0.97 2.83
N GLU A 56 28.56 1.81 1.98
CA GLU A 56 29.11 3.09 1.56
C GLU A 56 28.56 4.28 2.37
N ARG A 57 27.58 4.03 3.25
CA ARG A 57 26.95 5.05 4.12
C ARG A 57 26.89 4.61 5.57
N PRO A 58 28.03 4.39 6.23
CA PRO A 58 28.08 4.03 7.65
C PRO A 58 27.60 5.20 8.52
N GLY A 59 27.16 4.88 9.75
CA GLY A 59 26.72 5.89 10.73
C GLY A 59 25.19 6.08 10.78
N LYS A 60 24.70 6.50 11.94
CA LYS A 60 23.26 6.73 12.18
C LYS A 60 22.72 7.90 11.38
N GLU A 61 23.55 8.90 11.14
CA GLU A 61 23.27 10.10 10.33
C GLU A 61 23.01 9.78 8.84
N ASN A 62 23.51 8.62 8.36
CA ASN A 62 23.31 8.14 7.00
C ASN A 62 22.22 7.05 6.90
N SER A 63 21.47 6.83 7.97
CA SER A 63 20.39 5.85 7.99
C SER A 63 19.22 6.27 7.08
N ASN A 64 18.39 5.32 6.67
CA ASN A 64 17.19 5.61 5.89
C ASN A 64 16.31 6.67 6.58
N THR A 65 16.14 6.55 7.89
CA THR A 65 15.32 7.48 8.68
C THR A 65 15.89 8.89 8.65
N ALA A 66 17.23 9.04 8.79
CA ALA A 66 17.90 10.34 8.72
C ALA A 66 17.75 10.98 7.32
N VAL A 67 17.93 10.18 6.26
CA VAL A 67 17.74 10.66 4.88
C VAL A 67 16.28 11.07 4.63
N MET A 68 15.31 10.29 5.10
CA MET A 68 13.89 10.64 4.98
C MET A 68 13.57 11.96 5.70
N GLN A 69 14.11 12.18 6.91
CA GLN A 69 13.95 13.43 7.64
C GLN A 69 14.57 14.61 6.89
N GLU A 70 15.75 14.43 6.31
CA GLU A 70 16.39 15.45 5.51
C GLU A 70 15.57 15.82 4.26
N ILE A 71 15.00 14.82 3.58
CA ILE A 71 14.11 15.05 2.44
C ILE A 71 12.86 15.82 2.90
N TYR A 72 12.22 15.44 4.02
CA TYR A 72 11.08 16.17 4.58
C TYR A 72 11.43 17.63 4.86
N ARG A 73 12.60 17.88 5.47
CA ARG A 73 13.06 19.23 5.79
C ARG A 73 13.22 20.08 4.53
N ARG A 74 13.79 19.53 3.47
CA ARG A 74 14.02 20.25 2.20
C ARG A 74 12.73 20.49 1.42
N THR A 75 11.85 19.50 1.39
CA THR A 75 10.56 19.61 0.68
C THR A 75 9.49 20.39 1.46
N ALA A 76 9.73 20.76 2.70
CA ALA A 76 8.81 21.56 3.53
C ALA A 76 8.46 22.94 2.94
N SER A 77 9.27 23.45 2.02
CA SER A 77 9.01 24.69 1.27
C SER A 77 7.88 24.56 0.26
N ILE A 78 7.61 23.34 -0.22
CA ILE A 78 6.55 23.06 -1.19
C ILE A 78 5.21 23.02 -0.44
N LYS A 79 4.36 24.04 -0.66
CA LYS A 79 3.07 24.19 0.03
C LYS A 79 1.86 23.77 -0.81
N ASN A 80 2.05 23.63 -2.11
CA ASN A 80 1.02 23.31 -3.09
C ASN A 80 0.91 21.80 -3.37
N ALA A 81 1.54 20.93 -2.57
CA ALA A 81 1.42 19.48 -2.64
C ALA A 81 1.46 18.85 -1.26
N SER A 82 0.77 17.72 -1.10
CA SER A 82 0.91 16.83 0.06
C SER A 82 1.99 15.80 -0.25
N ILE A 83 3.07 15.79 0.53
CA ILE A 83 4.24 14.95 0.30
C ILE A 83 4.33 13.90 1.40
N PHE A 84 4.32 12.63 1.00
CA PHE A 84 4.47 11.48 1.90
C PHE A 84 5.75 10.72 1.53
N ILE A 85 6.65 10.56 2.50
CA ILE A 85 7.94 9.89 2.30
C ILE A 85 7.95 8.63 3.17
N PHE A 86 8.17 7.48 2.55
CA PHE A 86 8.23 6.20 3.24
C PHE A 86 9.26 5.27 2.59
N ALA A 87 9.79 4.36 3.39
CA ALA A 87 10.59 3.25 2.88
C ALA A 87 9.66 2.07 2.57
N PRO A 88 9.85 1.39 1.41
CA PRO A 88 9.05 0.22 1.10
C PRO A 88 9.24 -0.86 2.19
N PRO A 89 8.20 -1.66 2.49
CA PRO A 89 8.31 -2.73 3.48
C PRO A 89 9.27 -3.81 2.99
N MET A 90 9.84 -4.60 3.93
CA MET A 90 10.74 -5.70 3.59
C MET A 90 10.02 -6.80 2.79
N ILE A 91 8.72 -7.01 3.04
CA ILE A 91 7.89 -7.97 2.32
C ILE A 91 7.05 -7.19 1.31
N SER A 92 7.30 -7.44 0.02
CA SER A 92 6.56 -6.80 -1.08
C SER A 92 5.08 -7.16 -1.04
N GLY A 93 4.20 -6.20 -1.31
CA GLY A 93 2.75 -6.38 -1.39
C GLY A 93 1.97 -6.10 -0.12
N TYR A 94 2.64 -5.84 0.99
CA TYR A 94 2.00 -5.57 2.29
C TYR A 94 2.09 -4.10 2.73
N GLY A 95 1.68 -3.19 1.88
CA GLY A 95 1.56 -1.77 2.22
C GLY A 95 2.85 -0.95 2.08
N THR A 96 2.90 0.20 2.73
CA THR A 96 3.97 1.20 2.64
C THR A 96 4.74 1.34 3.96
N GLY A 97 5.61 0.38 4.27
CA GLY A 97 6.43 0.43 5.50
C GLY A 97 5.64 0.10 6.78
N ASN A 98 6.02 0.71 7.90
CA ASN A 98 5.35 0.55 9.20
C ASN A 98 4.04 1.35 9.29
N SER A 99 3.15 1.17 8.32
CA SER A 99 1.87 1.88 8.25
C SER A 99 0.73 0.92 8.57
N PHE A 100 -0.32 1.43 9.20
CA PHE A 100 -1.58 0.70 9.31
C PHE A 100 -2.53 1.10 8.19
N PHE A 101 -3.45 0.19 7.85
CA PHE A 101 -4.47 0.37 6.81
C PHE A 101 -5.81 -0.11 7.34
N VAL A 102 -6.82 0.77 7.25
CA VAL A 102 -8.20 0.52 7.65
C VAL A 102 -9.12 0.98 6.54
N ASP A 103 -9.98 0.11 6.06
CA ASP A 103 -11.02 0.43 5.11
C ASP A 103 -12.33 0.69 5.85
N LEU A 104 -12.73 1.96 5.92
CA LEU A 104 -14.05 2.35 6.42
C LEU A 104 -15.11 2.04 5.37
N GLN A 105 -16.21 1.44 5.76
CA GLN A 105 -17.24 0.91 4.87
C GLN A 105 -18.59 1.53 5.13
N ASP A 106 -19.29 1.93 4.07
CA ASP A 106 -20.74 2.18 4.13
C ASP A 106 -21.51 0.87 3.91
N ARG A 107 -22.05 0.31 4.99
CA ARG A 107 -22.87 -0.91 4.98
C ARG A 107 -24.38 -0.63 4.92
N SER A 108 -24.76 0.65 4.96
CA SER A 108 -26.13 1.11 5.00
C SER A 108 -26.63 1.77 3.72
N GLY A 109 -25.73 2.04 2.77
CA GLY A 109 -26.07 2.68 1.51
C GLY A 109 -26.34 4.18 1.61
N LYS A 110 -25.78 4.87 2.61
CA LYS A 110 -25.93 6.33 2.79
C LYS A 110 -25.18 7.15 1.75
N GLY A 111 -24.24 6.54 1.06
CA GLY A 111 -23.50 7.15 -0.01
C GLY A 111 -22.13 7.67 0.38
N ILE A 112 -21.33 8.02 -0.66
CA ILE A 112 -19.91 8.34 -0.51
C ILE A 112 -19.67 9.65 0.24
N ASP A 113 -20.56 10.64 0.10
CA ASP A 113 -20.40 11.93 0.77
C ASP A 113 -20.55 11.81 2.28
N GLU A 114 -21.48 10.94 2.74
CA GLU A 114 -21.64 10.68 4.16
C GLU A 114 -20.49 9.83 4.71
N LEU A 115 -20.03 8.84 3.92
CA LEU A 115 -18.84 8.06 4.27
C LEU A 115 -17.60 8.96 4.39
N SER A 116 -17.43 9.95 3.51
CA SER A 116 -16.33 10.92 3.60
C SER A 116 -16.33 11.69 4.92
N LYS A 117 -17.49 12.22 5.34
CA LYS A 117 -17.61 12.94 6.61
C LYS A 117 -17.30 12.04 7.82
N VAL A 118 -17.80 10.80 7.80
CA VAL A 118 -17.51 9.81 8.85
C VAL A 118 -16.01 9.50 8.87
N THR A 119 -15.37 9.41 7.70
CA THR A 119 -13.92 9.20 7.59
C THR A 119 -13.13 10.34 8.19
N ASP A 120 -13.52 11.58 7.92
CA ASP A 120 -12.84 12.76 8.47
C ASP A 120 -12.95 12.81 10.01
N MET A 121 -14.14 12.52 10.57
CA MET A 121 -14.33 12.41 12.00
C MET A 121 -13.47 11.28 12.62
N PHE A 122 -13.41 10.14 11.96
CA PHE A 122 -12.60 9.00 12.38
C PHE A 122 -11.10 9.33 12.38
N ILE A 123 -10.60 9.98 11.32
CA ILE A 123 -9.20 10.44 11.22
C ILE A 123 -8.89 11.44 12.33
N GLU A 124 -9.79 12.39 12.60
CA GLU A 124 -9.61 13.36 13.68
C GLU A 124 -9.54 12.67 15.06
N ALA A 125 -10.38 11.68 15.31
CA ALA A 125 -10.37 10.88 16.52
C ALA A 125 -9.07 10.07 16.67
N LEU A 126 -8.62 9.42 15.59
CA LEU A 126 -7.36 8.68 15.56
C LEU A 126 -6.15 9.58 15.85
N ASN A 127 -6.11 10.77 15.26
CA ASN A 127 -4.99 11.69 15.44
C ASN A 127 -4.89 12.28 16.87
N LYS A 128 -5.92 12.10 17.70
CA LYS A 128 -5.90 12.46 19.14
C LYS A 128 -5.30 11.35 20.01
N ARG A 129 -5.11 10.15 19.48
CA ARG A 129 -4.57 8.99 20.22
C ARG A 129 -3.06 9.09 20.40
N PRO A 130 -2.53 8.74 21.59
CA PRO A 130 -1.09 8.78 21.86
C PRO A 130 -0.30 7.74 21.08
N GLU A 131 -0.92 6.64 20.63
CA GLU A 131 -0.32 5.54 19.87
C GLU A 131 -0.06 5.92 18.42
N ILE A 132 -0.78 6.92 17.90
CA ILE A 132 -0.80 7.29 16.48
C ILE A 132 0.01 8.57 16.28
N GLN A 133 0.94 8.53 15.34
CA GLN A 133 1.71 9.69 14.93
C GLN A 133 0.91 10.56 13.97
N MET A 134 0.29 9.94 12.98
CA MET A 134 -0.50 10.60 11.96
C MET A 134 -1.39 9.58 11.26
N SER A 135 -2.64 9.94 11.02
CA SER A 135 -3.55 9.22 10.12
C SER A 135 -4.12 10.16 9.07
N TYR A 136 -4.35 9.64 7.87
CA TYR A 136 -4.84 10.39 6.71
C TYR A 136 -5.52 9.47 5.70
N THR A 137 -6.23 10.07 4.75
CA THR A 137 -6.74 9.39 3.56
C THR A 137 -6.28 10.10 2.29
N SER A 138 -6.13 9.37 1.21
CA SER A 138 -5.90 9.93 -0.13
C SER A 138 -7.21 10.23 -0.87
N PHE A 139 -8.35 9.84 -0.29
CA PHE A 139 -9.66 10.11 -0.86
C PHE A 139 -10.00 11.60 -0.77
N SER A 140 -10.61 12.12 -1.84
CA SER A 140 -11.18 13.47 -1.87
C SER A 140 -12.53 13.44 -2.58
N SER A 141 -13.53 14.03 -1.97
CA SER A 141 -14.85 14.25 -2.57
C SER A 141 -14.93 15.58 -3.33
N GLU A 142 -13.88 16.40 -3.29
CA GLU A 142 -13.86 17.76 -3.84
C GLU A 142 -13.11 17.87 -5.18
N PHE A 143 -12.98 16.75 -5.91
CA PHE A 143 -12.34 16.79 -7.21
C PHE A 143 -13.25 17.54 -8.21
N PRO A 144 -12.76 18.61 -8.88
CA PRO A 144 -13.58 19.38 -9.82
C PRO A 144 -13.89 18.56 -11.07
N GLN A 145 -15.16 18.49 -11.40
CA GLN A 145 -15.68 17.70 -12.52
C GLN A 145 -16.69 18.51 -13.33
N TYR A 146 -16.95 18.08 -14.55
CA TYR A 146 -18.08 18.55 -15.34
C TYR A 146 -19.05 17.39 -15.57
N ARG A 147 -20.30 17.60 -15.14
CA ARG A 147 -21.39 16.70 -15.48
C ARG A 147 -21.88 17.03 -16.87
N VAL A 148 -21.93 16.01 -17.72
CA VAL A 148 -22.43 16.12 -19.10
C VAL A 148 -23.88 15.67 -19.12
N ASP A 149 -24.79 16.62 -19.33
CA ASP A 149 -26.22 16.35 -19.51
C ASP A 149 -26.53 16.39 -21.02
N VAL A 150 -26.98 15.25 -21.58
CA VAL A 150 -27.27 15.11 -23.02
C VAL A 150 -28.78 15.25 -23.25
N ASP A 151 -29.17 16.14 -24.15
CA ASP A 151 -30.57 16.25 -24.63
C ASP A 151 -30.89 15.12 -25.62
N ALA A 152 -31.39 14.01 -25.08
CA ALA A 152 -31.76 12.83 -25.87
C ALA A 152 -32.86 13.14 -26.92
N ALA A 153 -33.79 14.08 -26.63
CA ALA A 153 -34.85 14.44 -27.55
C ALA A 153 -34.30 15.21 -28.73
N GLN A 154 -33.35 16.09 -28.52
CA GLN A 154 -32.66 16.81 -29.57
C GLN A 154 -31.79 15.88 -30.43
N CYS A 155 -31.08 14.93 -29.80
CA CYS A 155 -30.33 13.89 -30.51
C CYS A 155 -31.24 13.09 -31.47
N LEU A 156 -32.37 12.60 -30.99
CA LEU A 156 -33.32 11.84 -31.81
C LEU A 156 -33.88 12.66 -32.99
N ARG A 157 -34.20 13.92 -32.75
CA ARG A 157 -34.67 14.83 -33.82
C ARG A 157 -33.61 15.04 -34.91
N ALA A 158 -32.36 15.15 -34.54
CA ALA A 158 -31.23 15.25 -35.45
C ALA A 158 -30.84 13.94 -36.13
N GLY A 159 -31.38 12.81 -35.68
CA GLY A 159 -31.11 11.46 -36.20
C GLY A 159 -29.82 10.85 -35.70
N THR A 160 -29.40 11.23 -34.49
CA THR A 160 -28.30 10.64 -33.74
C THR A 160 -28.82 10.08 -32.39
N SER A 161 -27.94 9.50 -31.57
CA SER A 161 -28.28 9.03 -30.26
C SER A 161 -27.39 9.67 -29.18
N ALA A 162 -27.88 9.65 -27.92
CA ALA A 162 -27.08 10.09 -26.77
C ALA A 162 -25.76 9.30 -26.64
N ASP A 163 -25.80 7.99 -26.91
CA ASP A 163 -24.61 7.13 -26.88
C ASP A 163 -23.55 7.54 -27.91
N GLN A 164 -23.99 7.95 -29.12
CA GLN A 164 -23.06 8.43 -30.13
C GLN A 164 -22.40 9.74 -29.71
N VAL A 165 -23.16 10.67 -29.13
CA VAL A 165 -22.65 11.94 -28.58
C VAL A 165 -21.63 11.66 -27.46
N LEU A 166 -21.99 10.81 -26.50
CA LEU A 166 -21.10 10.44 -25.39
C LEU A 166 -19.83 9.72 -25.88
N SER A 167 -19.95 8.85 -26.89
CA SER A 167 -18.82 8.14 -27.48
C SER A 167 -17.82 9.10 -28.14
N VAL A 168 -18.32 10.10 -28.86
CA VAL A 168 -17.48 11.15 -29.47
C VAL A 168 -16.77 11.94 -28.38
N LEU A 169 -17.48 12.42 -27.34
CA LEU A 169 -16.88 13.14 -26.23
C LEU A 169 -15.83 12.31 -25.49
N SER A 170 -16.15 11.02 -25.22
CA SER A 170 -15.21 10.10 -24.60
C SER A 170 -13.93 9.93 -25.42
N SER A 171 -14.05 9.83 -26.74
CA SER A 171 -12.89 9.69 -27.63
C SER A 171 -12.02 10.95 -27.67
N TYR A 172 -12.63 12.13 -27.68
CA TYR A 172 -11.92 13.41 -27.72
C TYR A 172 -11.24 13.74 -26.40
N PHE A 173 -11.95 13.65 -25.28
CA PHE A 173 -11.44 14.04 -23.96
C PHE A 173 -10.76 12.90 -23.22
N GLY A 174 -11.36 11.70 -23.26
CA GLY A 174 -10.90 10.52 -22.51
C GLY A 174 -9.88 9.65 -23.23
N SER A 175 -9.78 9.79 -24.54
CA SER A 175 -9.05 8.91 -25.47
C SER A 175 -9.79 7.63 -25.86
N ALA A 176 -9.60 7.21 -27.11
CA ALA A 176 -10.08 5.94 -27.65
C ALA A 176 -8.92 5.01 -27.94
N TYR A 177 -8.96 3.85 -27.32
CA TYR A 177 -8.07 2.75 -27.67
C TYR A 177 -8.60 2.06 -28.93
N VAL A 178 -7.83 2.14 -30.02
CA VAL A 178 -8.28 1.70 -31.34
C VAL A 178 -7.69 0.35 -31.75
N SER A 179 -6.39 0.14 -31.49
CA SER A 179 -5.67 -1.04 -31.96
C SER A 179 -4.34 -1.22 -31.24
N ASN A 180 -3.66 -2.33 -31.53
CA ASN A 180 -2.27 -2.59 -31.18
C ASN A 180 -1.40 -2.79 -32.42
N PHE A 181 -0.13 -2.49 -32.30
CA PHE A 181 0.87 -2.94 -33.25
C PHE A 181 2.11 -3.47 -32.53
N ASN A 182 2.76 -4.45 -33.15
CA ASN A 182 3.98 -5.04 -32.62
C ASN A 182 5.20 -4.42 -33.31
N ARG A 183 6.18 -3.95 -32.51
CA ARG A 183 7.46 -3.45 -33.00
C ARG A 183 8.55 -3.72 -31.97
N PHE A 184 9.73 -4.11 -32.41
CA PHE A 184 10.88 -4.42 -31.53
C PHE A 184 10.53 -5.41 -30.39
N THR A 185 9.80 -6.50 -30.71
CA THR A 185 9.35 -7.51 -29.76
C THR A 185 8.39 -7.00 -28.65
N LYS A 186 7.91 -5.75 -28.77
CA LYS A 186 6.96 -5.14 -27.84
C LYS A 186 5.66 -4.82 -28.54
N MET A 187 4.56 -4.93 -27.79
CA MET A 187 3.25 -4.50 -28.21
C MET A 187 3.00 -3.05 -27.81
N TYR A 188 2.64 -2.21 -28.78
CA TYR A 188 2.30 -0.81 -28.57
C TYR A 188 0.80 -0.60 -28.79
N ARG A 189 0.19 0.19 -27.94
CA ARG A 189 -1.22 0.58 -28.06
C ARG A 189 -1.35 1.78 -28.96
N VAL A 190 -2.33 1.75 -29.85
CA VAL A 190 -2.75 2.91 -30.67
C VAL A 190 -3.90 3.59 -29.94
N ILE A 191 -3.67 4.80 -29.49
CA ILE A 191 -4.65 5.62 -28.77
C ILE A 191 -4.90 6.89 -29.60
N VAL A 192 -6.18 7.20 -29.81
CA VAL A 192 -6.62 8.41 -30.50
C VAL A 192 -7.25 9.36 -29.49
N GLN A 193 -6.85 10.63 -29.53
CA GLN A 193 -7.30 11.66 -28.62
C GLN A 193 -7.19 13.04 -29.29
N ALA A 194 -8.00 14.00 -28.87
CA ALA A 194 -7.83 15.39 -29.30
C ALA A 194 -6.49 15.98 -28.82
N ARG A 195 -5.95 16.93 -29.55
CA ARG A 195 -4.76 17.67 -29.11
C ARG A 195 -5.05 18.43 -27.81
N PRO A 196 -4.04 18.67 -26.97
CA PRO A 196 -4.24 19.44 -25.74
C PRO A 196 -4.90 20.82 -25.98
N GLU A 197 -4.53 21.50 -27.05
CA GLU A 197 -5.07 22.82 -27.41
C GLU A 197 -6.56 22.77 -27.74
N ASP A 198 -7.04 21.64 -28.32
CA ASP A 198 -8.42 21.46 -28.78
C ASP A 198 -9.35 20.95 -27.66
N ARG A 199 -8.83 20.72 -26.43
CA ARG A 199 -9.60 20.18 -25.30
C ARG A 199 -9.33 20.85 -23.96
N ASN A 200 -8.74 22.04 -23.95
CA ASN A 200 -8.30 22.72 -22.73
C ASN A 200 -9.36 23.70 -22.16
N ASN A 201 -10.45 23.92 -22.84
CA ASN A 201 -11.51 24.86 -22.42
C ASN A 201 -12.92 24.37 -22.82
N LEU A 202 -13.95 24.99 -22.26
CA LEU A 202 -15.35 24.63 -22.52
C LEU A 202 -15.78 24.95 -23.97
N GLN A 203 -15.18 25.98 -24.59
CA GLN A 203 -15.45 26.34 -25.96
C GLN A 203 -14.94 25.29 -26.95
N SER A 204 -14.06 24.41 -26.54
CA SER A 204 -13.64 23.27 -27.37
C SER A 204 -14.79 22.40 -27.87
N LEU A 205 -15.93 22.38 -27.15
CA LEU A 205 -17.13 21.65 -27.58
C LEU A 205 -17.71 22.14 -28.91
N ASP A 206 -17.55 23.41 -29.23
CA ASP A 206 -18.03 24.00 -30.47
C ASP A 206 -17.22 23.52 -31.69
N ASN A 207 -16.00 23.06 -31.45
CA ASN A 207 -15.09 22.54 -32.46
C ASN A 207 -15.14 21.01 -32.61
N ILE A 208 -15.95 20.32 -31.82
CA ILE A 208 -16.17 18.89 -31.92
C ILE A 208 -17.46 18.63 -32.66
N PHE A 209 -17.38 17.91 -33.78
CA PHE A 209 -18.51 17.66 -34.66
C PHE A 209 -18.93 16.18 -34.60
N ILE A 210 -20.24 15.99 -34.68
CA ILE A 210 -20.87 14.68 -34.84
C ILE A 210 -21.61 14.60 -36.17
N ASN A 211 -21.53 13.45 -36.82
CA ASN A 211 -22.28 13.20 -38.04
C ASN A 211 -23.73 12.85 -37.70
N VAL A 212 -24.66 13.67 -38.20
CA VAL A 212 -26.11 13.47 -38.06
C VAL A 212 -26.73 13.38 -39.45
N LYS A 213 -28.03 13.08 -39.55
CA LYS A 213 -28.72 12.96 -40.86
C LYS A 213 -28.60 14.20 -41.75
N SER A 214 -28.50 15.38 -41.17
CA SER A 214 -28.38 16.67 -41.87
C SER A 214 -26.94 17.06 -42.18
N GLY A 215 -25.94 16.29 -41.78
CA GLY A 215 -24.51 16.59 -41.96
C GLY A 215 -23.75 16.69 -40.65
N MET A 216 -22.64 17.43 -40.63
CA MET A 216 -21.80 17.62 -39.45
C MET A 216 -22.33 18.75 -38.58
N VAL A 217 -22.59 18.47 -37.29
CA VAL A 217 -23.16 19.44 -36.35
C VAL A 217 -22.29 19.45 -35.07
N PRO A 218 -22.02 20.65 -34.49
CA PRO A 218 -21.27 20.75 -33.23
C PRO A 218 -21.93 20.00 -32.08
N VAL A 219 -21.14 19.31 -31.31
CA VAL A 219 -21.62 18.51 -30.12
C VAL A 219 -22.23 19.42 -29.06
N SER A 220 -21.80 20.69 -28.98
CA SER A 220 -22.33 21.68 -28.02
C SER A 220 -23.84 21.90 -28.16
N GLN A 221 -24.45 21.59 -29.32
CA GLN A 221 -25.91 21.67 -29.49
C GLN A 221 -26.67 20.57 -28.72
N PHE A 222 -26.03 19.48 -28.38
CA PHE A 222 -26.66 18.31 -27.77
C PHE A 222 -26.35 18.16 -26.28
N VAL A 223 -25.38 18.92 -25.75
CA VAL A 223 -24.88 18.73 -24.36
C VAL A 223 -24.88 20.05 -23.59
N THR A 224 -25.17 19.92 -22.30
CA THR A 224 -24.98 20.99 -21.32
C THR A 224 -23.96 20.53 -20.30
N LEU A 225 -22.94 21.37 -20.03
CA LEU A 225 -21.93 21.10 -19.02
C LEU A 225 -22.26 21.85 -17.74
N THR A 226 -22.38 21.12 -16.66
CA THR A 226 -22.59 21.69 -15.32
C THR A 226 -21.36 21.38 -14.46
N LYS A 227 -20.70 22.43 -13.94
CA LYS A 227 -19.58 22.27 -13.02
C LYS A 227 -20.07 21.64 -11.72
N THR A 228 -19.41 20.59 -11.29
CA THR A 228 -19.71 19.85 -10.07
C THR A 228 -18.43 19.43 -9.38
N TYR A 229 -18.55 18.91 -8.17
CA TYR A 229 -17.47 18.28 -7.42
C TYR A 229 -17.86 16.85 -7.12
N GLY A 230 -16.88 15.97 -7.07
CA GLY A 230 -17.12 14.56 -6.76
C GLY A 230 -15.81 13.84 -6.45
N SER A 231 -15.89 12.56 -6.20
CA SER A 231 -14.69 11.75 -6.00
C SER A 231 -14.04 11.38 -7.34
N GLU A 232 -12.70 11.43 -7.40
CA GLU A 232 -11.93 10.97 -8.55
C GLU A 232 -12.03 9.44 -8.71
N ASN A 233 -11.97 8.72 -7.59
CA ASN A 233 -12.04 7.26 -7.55
C ASN A 233 -13.03 6.80 -6.48
N LEU A 234 -13.76 5.74 -6.77
CA LEU A 234 -14.63 5.03 -5.83
C LEU A 234 -14.09 3.63 -5.64
N SER A 235 -13.71 3.30 -4.41
CA SER A 235 -13.27 1.96 -4.04
C SER A 235 -14.35 1.17 -3.31
N ARG A 236 -14.21 -0.16 -3.37
CA ARG A 236 -15.02 -1.08 -2.57
C ARG A 236 -14.13 -2.10 -1.91
N PHE A 237 -14.40 -2.36 -0.66
CA PHE A 237 -13.75 -3.44 0.08
C PHE A 237 -14.82 -4.41 0.55
N ASN A 238 -14.66 -5.70 0.25
CA ASN A 238 -15.68 -6.73 0.50
C ASN A 238 -17.09 -6.34 0.02
N MET A 239 -17.18 -5.79 -1.20
CA MET A 239 -18.39 -5.33 -1.89
C MET A 239 -19.02 -4.05 -1.34
N PHE A 240 -18.63 -3.55 -0.18
CA PHE A 240 -19.13 -2.28 0.37
C PHE A 240 -18.33 -1.09 -0.16
N PRO A 241 -18.98 0.05 -0.45
CA PRO A 241 -18.25 1.30 -0.72
C PRO A 241 -17.29 1.60 0.45
N SER A 242 -16.05 1.91 0.15
CA SER A 242 -15.03 2.08 1.18
C SER A 242 -14.10 3.26 0.91
N ILE A 243 -13.59 3.84 2.00
CA ILE A 243 -12.51 4.82 2.00
C ILE A 243 -11.38 4.26 2.87
N THR A 244 -10.20 4.16 2.29
CA THR A 244 -9.01 3.68 3.00
C THR A 244 -8.40 4.80 3.83
N VAL A 245 -8.29 4.57 5.14
CA VAL A 245 -7.52 5.37 6.08
C VAL A 245 -6.18 4.67 6.32
N GLN A 246 -5.11 5.40 6.19
CA GLN A 246 -3.77 4.91 6.47
C GLN A 246 -3.06 5.84 7.44
N GLY A 247 -2.11 5.30 8.19
CA GLY A 247 -1.38 6.11 9.15
C GLY A 247 -0.14 5.41 9.67
N MET A 248 0.60 6.11 10.51
CA MET A 248 1.85 5.63 11.09
C MET A 248 1.75 5.55 12.61
N PRO A 249 2.26 4.48 13.24
CA PRO A 249 2.42 4.41 14.68
C PRO A 249 3.44 5.43 15.16
N LYS A 250 3.24 5.95 16.36
CA LYS A 250 4.22 6.78 17.01
C LYS A 250 5.41 5.93 17.48
N PRO A 251 6.65 6.40 17.38
CA PRO A 251 7.81 5.66 17.89
C PRO A 251 7.62 5.19 19.33
N GLY A 252 7.86 3.90 19.58
CA GLY A 252 7.70 3.25 20.88
C GLY A 252 6.36 2.55 21.09
N TYR A 253 5.45 2.59 20.12
CA TYR A 253 4.20 1.82 20.14
C TYR A 253 4.26 0.70 19.11
N SER A 254 3.75 -0.48 19.49
CA SER A 254 3.67 -1.64 18.60
C SER A 254 2.45 -1.57 17.68
N SER A 255 2.47 -2.37 16.61
CA SER A 255 1.30 -2.51 15.72
C SER A 255 0.05 -3.02 16.48
N GLY A 256 0.22 -3.90 17.47
CA GLY A 256 -0.87 -4.34 18.34
C GLY A 256 -1.50 -3.22 19.16
N ASN A 257 -0.70 -2.27 19.67
CA ASN A 257 -1.24 -1.09 20.37
C ASN A 257 -2.08 -0.23 19.41
N VAL A 258 -1.62 -0.07 18.17
CA VAL A 258 -2.33 0.71 17.15
C VAL A 258 -3.62 0.02 16.75
N ILE A 259 -3.63 -1.30 16.55
CA ILE A 259 -4.83 -2.09 16.25
C ILE A 259 -5.88 -1.89 17.36
N ASN A 260 -5.50 -2.03 18.62
CA ASN A 260 -6.40 -1.82 19.76
C ASN A 260 -6.94 -0.38 19.79
N ALA A 261 -6.09 0.63 19.58
CA ALA A 261 -6.51 2.02 19.54
C ALA A 261 -7.51 2.28 18.40
N ILE A 262 -7.32 1.67 17.23
CA ILE A 262 -8.24 1.77 16.10
C ILE A 262 -9.59 1.12 16.44
N GLN A 263 -9.58 -0.06 17.07
CA GLN A 263 -10.79 -0.77 17.50
C GLN A 263 -11.58 0.05 18.54
N GLU A 264 -10.91 0.65 19.51
CA GLU A 264 -11.54 1.53 20.52
C GLU A 264 -12.17 2.76 19.85
N VAL A 265 -11.42 3.47 18.99
CA VAL A 265 -11.94 4.64 18.27
C VAL A 265 -13.10 4.26 17.35
N ALA A 266 -13.05 3.10 16.69
CA ALA A 266 -14.13 2.62 15.85
C ALA A 266 -15.41 2.35 16.67
N ALA A 267 -15.27 1.75 17.85
CA ALA A 267 -16.40 1.49 18.73
C ALA A 267 -17.04 2.79 19.27
N GLU A 268 -16.25 3.84 19.48
CA GLU A 268 -16.73 5.11 20.03
C GLU A 268 -17.26 6.07 18.96
N SER A 269 -16.66 6.10 17.77
CA SER A 269 -16.88 7.18 16.79
C SER A 269 -17.68 6.76 15.55
N LEU A 270 -17.77 5.46 15.23
CA LEU A 270 -18.48 5.04 14.03
C LEU A 270 -20.00 4.99 14.24
N PRO A 271 -20.79 5.74 13.44
CA PRO A 271 -22.24 5.72 13.51
C PRO A 271 -22.80 4.38 13.02
N THR A 272 -24.02 4.04 13.46
CA THR A 272 -24.75 2.84 12.99
C THR A 272 -24.88 2.81 11.48
N GLY A 273 -24.50 1.67 10.88
CA GLY A 273 -24.52 1.46 9.43
C GLY A 273 -23.16 1.67 8.75
N PHE A 274 -22.18 2.18 9.47
CA PHE A 274 -20.80 2.19 9.03
C PHE A 274 -20.01 1.10 9.76
N GLY A 275 -19.03 0.55 9.06
CA GLY A 275 -18.13 -0.45 9.61
C GLY A 275 -16.70 -0.19 9.17
N TYR A 276 -15.79 -1.01 9.65
CA TYR A 276 -14.41 -0.98 9.22
C TYR A 276 -13.89 -2.40 9.06
N GLU A 277 -12.85 -2.55 8.27
CA GLU A 277 -12.03 -3.76 8.18
C GLU A 277 -10.57 -3.37 8.03
N PHE A 278 -9.69 -4.14 8.62
CA PHE A 278 -8.26 -3.98 8.38
C PHE A 278 -7.89 -4.53 7.02
N SER A 279 -6.91 -3.92 6.38
CA SER A 279 -6.36 -4.37 5.10
C SER A 279 -4.83 -4.41 5.13
N SER A 280 -4.23 -4.93 4.07
CA SER A 280 -2.77 -5.09 3.95
C SER A 280 -2.17 -5.85 5.13
N MET A 281 -0.99 -5.44 5.61
CA MET A 281 -0.28 -6.04 6.74
C MET A 281 -1.07 -5.98 8.05
N THR A 282 -1.84 -4.91 8.27
CA THR A 282 -2.62 -4.73 9.51
C THR A 282 -3.63 -5.85 9.71
N ARG A 283 -4.25 -6.32 8.62
CA ARG A 283 -5.17 -7.47 8.65
C ARG A 283 -4.45 -8.77 9.06
N GLU A 284 -3.27 -9.00 8.51
CA GLU A 284 -2.48 -10.19 8.86
C GLU A 284 -2.06 -10.17 10.33
N GLU A 285 -1.67 -9.00 10.84
CA GLU A 285 -1.31 -8.82 12.26
C GLU A 285 -2.50 -9.00 13.20
N GLU A 286 -3.67 -8.48 12.84
CA GLU A 286 -4.92 -8.71 13.59
C GLU A 286 -5.27 -10.19 13.63
N GLN A 287 -5.30 -10.87 12.47
CA GLN A 287 -5.62 -12.28 12.38
C GLN A 287 -4.66 -13.16 13.18
N LEU A 288 -3.37 -12.79 13.21
CA LEU A 288 -2.37 -13.49 14.01
C LEU A 288 -2.55 -13.24 15.50
N ALA A 289 -2.99 -12.05 15.90
CA ALA A 289 -3.25 -11.72 17.30
C ALA A 289 -4.48 -12.44 17.84
N GLU A 290 -5.53 -12.59 17.03
CA GLU A 290 -6.78 -13.25 17.42
C GLU A 290 -6.72 -14.77 17.31
N SER A 291 -5.84 -15.33 16.49
CA SER A 291 -5.80 -16.77 16.21
C SER A 291 -4.66 -17.48 16.94
N ASN A 292 -4.95 -18.67 17.45
CA ASN A 292 -3.91 -19.62 17.93
C ASN A 292 -3.17 -20.32 16.78
N THR A 293 -3.32 -19.85 15.55
CA THR A 293 -2.79 -20.49 14.34
C THR A 293 -1.26 -20.58 14.38
N ALA A 294 -0.58 -19.52 14.82
CA ALA A 294 0.87 -19.52 14.96
C ALA A 294 1.33 -20.62 15.97
N THR A 295 0.66 -20.75 17.11
CA THR A 295 0.96 -21.78 18.11
C THR A 295 0.75 -23.18 17.54
N ILE A 296 -0.33 -23.41 16.81
CA ILE A 296 -0.62 -24.69 16.15
C ILE A 296 0.47 -25.02 15.12
N ILE A 297 0.89 -24.05 14.31
CA ILE A 297 1.96 -24.23 13.33
C ILE A 297 3.28 -24.61 14.02
N TYR A 298 3.64 -23.94 15.13
CA TYR A 298 4.85 -24.29 15.89
C TYR A 298 4.80 -25.73 16.42
N ILE A 299 3.66 -26.15 16.99
CA ILE A 299 3.49 -27.53 17.49
C ILE A 299 3.63 -28.54 16.34
N ILE A 300 2.99 -28.27 15.20
CA ILE A 300 3.09 -29.12 14.02
C ILE A 300 4.53 -29.18 13.49
N CYS A 301 5.23 -28.07 13.40
CA CYS A 301 6.64 -28.03 12.98
C CYS A 301 7.53 -28.86 13.91
N ILE A 302 7.39 -28.72 15.23
CA ILE A 302 8.16 -29.49 16.21
C ILE A 302 7.84 -30.97 16.10
N LEU A 303 6.56 -31.33 15.92
CA LEU A 303 6.14 -32.71 15.72
C LEU A 303 6.75 -33.34 14.48
N PHE A 304 6.73 -32.62 13.35
CA PHE A 304 7.36 -33.09 12.10
C PHE A 304 8.87 -33.27 12.26
N ILE A 305 9.55 -32.30 12.87
CA ILE A 305 10.99 -32.40 13.16
C ILE A 305 11.25 -33.67 14.03
N TYR A 306 10.46 -33.89 15.08
CA TYR A 306 10.57 -35.06 15.90
C TYR A 306 10.43 -36.37 15.12
N LEU A 307 9.38 -36.49 14.31
CA LEU A 307 9.12 -37.69 13.49
C LEU A 307 10.24 -37.98 12.48
N ILE A 308 10.73 -36.94 11.81
CA ILE A 308 11.85 -37.06 10.87
C ILE A 308 13.11 -37.54 11.60
N LEU A 309 13.39 -36.97 12.77
CA LEU A 309 14.56 -37.37 13.58
C LEU A 309 14.41 -38.80 14.14
N CYS A 310 13.19 -39.23 14.53
CA CYS A 310 12.94 -40.63 14.92
C CYS A 310 13.27 -41.61 13.79
N GLY A 311 12.88 -41.25 12.54
CA GLY A 311 13.24 -42.05 11.38
C GLY A 311 14.75 -42.05 11.07
N LEU A 312 15.43 -40.90 11.28
CA LEU A 312 16.87 -40.77 11.02
C LEU A 312 17.71 -41.53 12.04
N TYR A 313 17.34 -41.45 13.33
CA TYR A 313 18.11 -42.09 14.43
C TYR A 313 17.66 -43.49 14.77
N GLU A 314 16.59 -43.99 14.15
CA GLU A 314 15.95 -45.28 14.53
C GLU A 314 15.70 -45.40 16.05
N SER A 315 15.38 -44.26 16.70
CA SER A 315 15.22 -44.12 18.12
C SER A 315 14.20 -43.06 18.49
N PHE A 316 13.38 -43.30 19.51
CA PHE A 316 12.44 -42.31 20.04
C PHE A 316 13.06 -41.38 21.10
N PHE A 317 14.19 -41.76 21.71
CA PHE A 317 14.80 -40.99 22.79
C PHE A 317 15.84 -39.98 22.32
N LEU A 318 16.66 -40.31 21.31
CA LEU A 318 17.70 -39.43 20.81
C LEU A 318 17.16 -38.08 20.25
N PRO A 319 16.04 -38.06 19.50
CA PRO A 319 15.42 -36.82 19.04
C PRO A 319 15.01 -35.86 20.15
N LEU A 320 14.66 -36.34 21.33
CA LEU A 320 14.28 -35.48 22.46
C LEU A 320 15.45 -34.61 22.91
N ALA A 321 16.69 -35.08 22.84
CA ALA A 321 17.86 -34.26 23.14
C ALA A 321 18.00 -33.07 22.16
N VAL A 322 17.71 -33.30 20.88
CA VAL A 322 17.71 -32.24 19.86
C VAL A 322 16.61 -31.23 20.15
N ILE A 323 15.39 -31.69 20.44
CA ILE A 323 14.25 -30.81 20.71
C ILE A 323 14.44 -29.99 21.97
N CYS A 324 15.09 -30.54 23.02
CA CYS A 324 15.40 -29.81 24.25
C CYS A 324 16.34 -28.60 24.03
N SER A 325 17.02 -28.49 22.86
CA SER A 325 17.81 -27.30 22.52
C SER A 325 16.96 -26.13 22.07
N ILE A 326 15.76 -26.37 21.54
CA ILE A 326 14.88 -25.34 20.95
C ILE A 326 14.44 -24.32 22.00
N PRO A 327 13.95 -24.68 23.21
CA PRO A 327 13.54 -23.71 24.22
C PRO A 327 14.63 -22.70 24.60
N PHE A 328 15.90 -23.13 24.63
CA PHE A 328 17.02 -22.22 24.95
C PHE A 328 17.23 -21.16 23.90
N GLY A 329 17.11 -21.53 22.61
CA GLY A 329 17.18 -20.57 21.49
C GLY A 329 16.00 -19.62 21.48
N LEU A 330 14.81 -20.12 21.74
CA LEU A 330 13.60 -19.27 21.84
C LEU A 330 13.72 -18.30 23.01
N MET A 331 14.15 -18.77 24.17
CA MET A 331 14.38 -17.91 25.34
C MET A 331 15.38 -16.80 25.02
N GLY A 332 16.50 -17.14 24.36
CA GLY A 332 17.48 -16.17 23.92
C GLY A 332 16.89 -15.13 22.96
N SER A 333 16.14 -15.58 21.96
CA SER A 333 15.50 -14.71 20.97
C SER A 333 14.54 -13.72 21.65
N PHE A 334 13.65 -14.18 22.52
CA PHE A 334 12.71 -13.31 23.23
C PHE A 334 13.40 -12.37 24.23
N LEU A 335 14.43 -12.85 24.95
CA LEU A 335 15.19 -12.05 25.90
C LEU A 335 15.89 -10.88 25.17
N PHE A 336 16.61 -11.18 24.10
CA PHE A 336 17.32 -10.15 23.35
C PHE A 336 16.36 -9.20 22.64
N SER A 337 15.26 -9.69 22.06
CA SER A 337 14.24 -8.81 21.47
C SER A 337 13.69 -7.82 22.50
N LYS A 338 13.44 -8.27 23.74
CA LYS A 338 12.99 -7.38 24.83
C LYS A 338 14.05 -6.36 25.24
N ILE A 339 15.33 -6.76 25.32
CA ILE A 339 16.45 -5.85 25.67
C ILE A 339 16.61 -4.77 24.61
N TRP A 340 16.48 -5.09 23.32
CA TRP A 340 16.60 -4.12 22.22
C TRP A 340 15.30 -3.40 21.87
N GLY A 341 14.19 -3.68 22.57
CA GLY A 341 12.90 -3.05 22.30
C GLY A 341 12.31 -3.44 20.95
N ILE A 342 12.56 -4.66 20.47
CA ILE A 342 12.00 -5.21 19.25
C ILE A 342 10.67 -5.86 19.59
N ASP A 343 9.59 -5.34 19.05
CA ASP A 343 8.25 -5.87 19.24
C ASP A 343 8.04 -7.20 18.54
N SER A 344 7.16 -8.04 19.10
CA SER A 344 6.71 -9.28 18.46
C SER A 344 5.82 -8.94 17.27
N ASN A 345 6.36 -9.13 16.09
CA ASN A 345 5.69 -8.89 14.81
C ASN A 345 5.83 -10.11 13.90
N ILE A 346 5.24 -10.07 12.72
CA ILE A 346 5.30 -11.13 11.70
C ILE A 346 6.75 -11.51 11.36
N TYR A 347 7.67 -10.55 11.28
CA TYR A 347 9.09 -10.82 10.98
C TYR A 347 9.76 -11.64 12.07
N MET A 348 9.45 -11.34 13.33
CA MET A 348 9.96 -12.13 14.47
C MET A 348 9.41 -13.55 14.44
N GLN A 349 8.13 -13.74 14.13
CA GLN A 349 7.51 -15.06 14.04
C GLN A 349 8.15 -15.93 12.96
N VAL A 350 8.38 -15.36 11.77
CA VAL A 350 9.11 -16.03 10.67
C VAL A 350 10.56 -16.33 11.09
N GLY A 351 11.21 -15.39 11.76
CA GLY A 351 12.56 -15.57 12.33
C GLY A 351 12.65 -16.73 13.33
N ILE A 352 11.64 -16.90 14.16
CA ILE A 352 11.54 -18.01 15.12
C ILE A 352 11.46 -19.36 14.39
N ILE A 353 10.65 -19.48 13.35
CA ILE A 353 10.56 -20.72 12.55
C ILE A 353 11.92 -21.06 11.94
N MET A 354 12.61 -20.08 11.38
CA MET A 354 13.96 -20.26 10.83
C MET A 354 14.97 -20.65 11.92
N LEU A 355 14.88 -20.06 13.12
CA LEU A 355 15.74 -20.36 14.27
C LEU A 355 15.59 -21.80 14.73
N ILE A 356 14.36 -22.32 14.78
CA ILE A 356 14.09 -23.72 15.11
C ILE A 356 14.84 -24.65 14.14
N GLY A 357 14.79 -24.38 12.84
CA GLY A 357 15.51 -25.17 11.84
C GLY A 357 17.03 -25.12 12.00
N LEU A 358 17.60 -23.94 12.29
CA LEU A 358 19.05 -23.76 12.50
C LEU A 358 19.54 -24.47 13.78
N LEU A 359 18.78 -24.31 14.87
CA LEU A 359 19.11 -24.98 16.15
C LEU A 359 19.07 -26.52 16.03
N SER A 360 18.02 -27.03 15.38
CA SER A 360 17.90 -28.47 15.11
C SER A 360 19.10 -29.01 14.36
N LYS A 361 19.57 -28.32 13.32
CA LYS A 361 20.75 -28.71 12.54
C LYS A 361 22.01 -28.81 13.42
N THR A 362 22.26 -27.82 14.25
CA THR A 362 23.41 -27.78 15.13
C THR A 362 23.33 -28.89 16.18
N ALA A 363 22.15 -29.07 16.81
CA ALA A 363 21.91 -30.09 17.81
C ALA A 363 22.02 -31.52 17.24
N ILE A 364 21.57 -31.74 15.98
CA ILE A 364 21.74 -33.01 15.25
C ILE A 364 23.21 -33.36 15.14
N LEU A 365 24.06 -32.45 14.69
CA LEU A 365 25.50 -32.69 14.51
C LEU A 365 26.17 -33.06 15.83
N ILE A 366 25.83 -32.36 16.92
CA ILE A 366 26.40 -32.66 18.25
C ILE A 366 25.94 -34.03 18.75
N THR A 367 24.64 -34.32 18.61
CA THR A 367 24.07 -35.59 19.08
C THR A 367 24.60 -36.79 18.28
N GLU A 368 24.75 -36.64 16.97
CA GLU A 368 25.31 -37.68 16.10
C GLU A 368 26.76 -37.95 16.44
N TYR A 369 27.58 -36.88 16.56
CA TYR A 369 28.97 -37.02 16.97
C TYR A 369 29.13 -37.71 18.32
N ALA A 370 28.37 -37.32 19.33
CA ALA A 370 28.38 -37.95 20.64
C ALA A 370 27.94 -39.42 20.59
N SER A 371 26.90 -39.76 19.82
CA SER A 371 26.43 -41.11 19.60
C SER A 371 27.48 -42.00 18.96
N ASP A 372 28.18 -41.51 17.93
CA ASP A 372 29.26 -42.25 17.26
C ASP A 372 30.46 -42.50 18.20
N ARG A 373 30.85 -41.50 18.99
CA ARG A 373 31.91 -41.68 20.01
C ARG A 373 31.53 -42.70 21.06
N ARG A 374 30.27 -42.71 21.47
CA ARG A 374 29.76 -43.77 22.39
C ARG A 374 29.79 -45.15 21.75
N ARG A 375 29.39 -45.28 20.48
CA ARG A 375 29.49 -46.57 19.75
C ARG A 375 30.94 -47.07 19.63
N GLN A 376 31.90 -46.15 19.56
CA GLN A 376 33.35 -46.46 19.54
C GLN A 376 33.93 -46.80 20.91
N GLY A 377 33.09 -46.86 22.00
CA GLY A 377 33.49 -47.27 23.32
C GLY A 377 33.95 -46.17 24.28
N MET A 378 33.76 -44.88 23.91
CA MET A 378 34.07 -43.78 24.83
C MET A 378 33.12 -43.72 26.02
N SER A 379 33.60 -43.27 27.19
CA SER A 379 32.78 -43.05 28.37
C SER A 379 31.81 -41.87 28.14
N LEU A 380 30.70 -41.82 28.88
CA LEU A 380 29.68 -40.77 28.82
C LEU A 380 30.25 -39.36 29.04
N SER A 381 31.29 -39.22 29.85
CA SER A 381 31.93 -37.94 30.16
C SER A 381 32.91 -37.45 29.09
N HIS A 382 33.31 -38.30 28.14
CA HIS A 382 34.28 -37.98 27.09
C HIS A 382 33.72 -38.05 25.67
N ALA A 383 32.50 -38.54 25.49
CA ALA A 383 31.78 -38.58 24.22
C ALA A 383 31.02 -37.27 23.97
#